data_59b68870eadb15bc5b82cb16bd32db11
#
_entry.id   59b68870eadb15bc5b82cb16bd32db11
#
_cell.length_a   1.000
_cell.length_b   1.000
_cell.length_c   1.000
_cell.angle_alpha   90.00
_cell.angle_beta   90.00
_cell.angle_gamma   90.00
#
_symmetry.space_group_name_H-M   'P 1'
#
loop_
_entity.id
_entity.type
_entity.pdbx_description
1 polymer ?
#
loop_
_entity_poly.entity_id
_entity_poly.type
_entity_poly.pdbx_seq_one_letter_code
_entity_poly.pdbx_strand_id
1 'polypeptide(L)'
;MAWGGETNDPPVYGKVYLAIKPASGLTLSTATKKFIKDTVLANRNVVSVTPEVTDPDYLYVTVDTTIKYNSTNTTLTAASIESLLTNTVYQYGQTDLGSFADQFRYSPLIKKIDETESAIESSLTTVKLRRTFTPTLNVATSYTLKYSNKIPTVNGIPQITSTQFSHVDDNGTLRTNCELQDANGVLQVFRTSGSDRIIVANNVGTVTYASGNVALTTFKPTAITDGTSNVSITVTLDSNDITPLREQILLISNNDISITMIDTGGTGQETAVTNTTSSTTATETTSTSSSSY
;
A
#
# COMPACT_ATOMS: atom_id res chain seq x y z
N MET A 1 -1.93 -17.13 14.15
CA MET A 1 -2.76 -16.29 15.06
C MET A 1 -4.13 -16.90 15.18
N ALA A 2 -4.69 -16.99 16.40
CA ALA A 2 -6.04 -17.51 16.60
C ALA A 2 -6.85 -16.56 17.48
N TRP A 3 -8.18 -16.45 17.24
CA TRP A 3 -9.09 -15.62 18.03
C TRP A 3 -10.54 -16.14 17.96
N GLY A 4 -11.36 -15.78 18.95
CA GLY A 4 -12.78 -16.08 18.98
C GLY A 4 -13.57 -15.15 18.06
N GLY A 5 -14.57 -15.67 17.40
CA GLY A 5 -15.43 -14.89 16.49
C GLY A 5 -16.28 -13.83 17.18
N GLU A 6 -16.47 -13.91 18.50
CA GLU A 6 -17.16 -12.90 19.30
C GLU A 6 -16.44 -11.53 19.29
N THR A 7 -15.15 -11.53 18.96
CA THR A 7 -14.34 -10.31 18.86
C THR A 7 -14.27 -9.71 17.43
N ASN A 8 -14.97 -10.32 16.47
CA ASN A 8 -15.13 -9.79 15.13
C ASN A 8 -16.15 -8.63 15.11
N ASP A 9 -16.11 -7.86 14.05
CA ASP A 9 -17.10 -6.81 13.77
C ASP A 9 -17.72 -7.06 12.38
N PRO A 10 -19.00 -7.51 12.30
CA PRO A 10 -19.88 -7.90 13.42
C PRO A 10 -19.46 -9.21 14.12
N PRO A 11 -19.82 -9.41 15.41
CA PRO A 11 -19.51 -10.63 16.15
C PRO A 11 -20.09 -11.90 15.53
N VAL A 12 -19.31 -12.99 15.53
CA VAL A 12 -19.72 -14.32 15.05
C VAL A 12 -19.51 -15.34 16.14
N TYR A 13 -20.56 -15.71 16.85
CA TYR A 13 -20.48 -16.65 17.98
C TYR A 13 -20.31 -18.10 17.52
N GLY A 14 -19.67 -18.90 18.35
CA GLY A 14 -19.44 -20.34 18.10
C GLY A 14 -18.36 -20.63 17.05
N LYS A 15 -17.63 -19.62 16.59
CA LYS A 15 -16.48 -19.78 15.69
C LYS A 15 -15.18 -19.36 16.35
N VAL A 16 -14.10 -20.06 15.98
CA VAL A 16 -12.71 -19.66 16.24
C VAL A 16 -12.01 -19.51 14.89
N TYR A 17 -11.41 -18.36 14.67
CA TYR A 17 -10.65 -18.05 13.48
C TYR A 17 -9.18 -18.34 13.69
N LEU A 18 -8.55 -18.90 12.66
CA LEU A 18 -7.12 -19.21 12.64
C LEU A 18 -6.52 -18.63 11.36
N ALA A 19 -5.78 -17.52 11.49
CA ALA A 19 -4.98 -16.98 10.40
C ALA A 19 -3.58 -17.60 10.43
N ILE A 20 -3.15 -18.14 9.28
CA ILE A 20 -1.86 -18.82 9.13
C ILE A 20 -1.09 -18.12 8.02
N LYS A 21 0.08 -17.56 8.38
CA LYS A 21 1.04 -17.05 7.40
C LYS A 21 1.82 -18.24 6.83
N PRO A 22 1.81 -18.48 5.50
CA PRO A 22 2.65 -19.51 4.90
C PRO A 22 4.13 -19.12 4.94
N ALA A 23 5.02 -20.11 4.85
CA ALA A 23 6.46 -19.87 4.78
C ALA A 23 6.88 -19.18 3.47
N SER A 24 6.12 -19.39 2.38
CA SER A 24 6.30 -18.73 1.09
C SER A 24 4.95 -18.28 0.53
N GLY A 25 4.93 -17.12 -0.12
CA GLY A 25 3.72 -16.48 -0.61
C GLY A 25 2.90 -15.79 0.49
N LEU A 26 1.72 -15.31 0.14
CA LEU A 26 0.86 -14.53 1.04
C LEU A 26 -0.33 -15.33 1.57
N THR A 27 -0.81 -16.32 0.83
CA THR A 27 -2.03 -17.07 1.17
C THR A 27 -1.83 -18.57 1.08
N LEU A 28 -2.57 -19.33 1.87
CA LEU A 28 -2.66 -20.77 1.74
C LEU A 28 -3.64 -21.16 0.63
N SER A 29 -3.36 -22.27 -0.06
CA SER A 29 -4.32 -22.82 -1.01
C SER A 29 -5.61 -23.27 -0.33
N THR A 30 -6.73 -23.22 -1.04
CA THR A 30 -8.02 -23.70 -0.54
C THR A 30 -7.96 -25.16 -0.08
N ALA A 31 -7.19 -26.01 -0.80
CA ALA A 31 -6.98 -27.42 -0.44
C ALA A 31 -6.24 -27.54 0.89
N THR A 32 -5.17 -26.75 1.10
CA THR A 32 -4.42 -26.74 2.37
C THR A 32 -5.28 -26.29 3.54
N LYS A 33 -6.07 -25.21 3.38
CA LYS A 33 -7.01 -24.73 4.41
C LYS A 33 -8.02 -25.81 4.76
N LYS A 34 -8.60 -26.47 3.75
CA LYS A 34 -9.54 -27.58 3.94
C LYS A 34 -8.88 -28.75 4.67
N PHE A 35 -7.68 -29.17 4.31
CA PHE A 35 -6.94 -30.21 4.99
C PHE A 35 -6.69 -29.88 6.45
N ILE A 36 -6.24 -28.66 6.76
CA ILE A 36 -6.03 -28.21 8.14
C ILE A 36 -7.35 -28.27 8.93
N LYS A 37 -8.44 -27.77 8.35
CA LYS A 37 -9.76 -27.78 9.00
C LYS A 37 -10.28 -29.19 9.27
N ASP A 38 -10.30 -30.03 8.24
CA ASP A 38 -10.99 -31.33 8.26
C ASP A 38 -10.13 -32.46 8.83
N THR A 39 -8.81 -32.36 8.79
CA THR A 39 -7.91 -33.44 9.25
C THR A 39 -7.19 -33.08 10.54
N VAL A 40 -6.65 -31.86 10.64
CA VAL A 40 -5.84 -31.47 11.81
C VAL A 40 -6.73 -31.00 12.97
N LEU A 41 -7.75 -30.20 12.68
CA LEU A 41 -8.59 -29.57 13.69
C LEU A 41 -9.84 -30.36 14.04
N ALA A 42 -10.41 -31.13 13.10
CA ALA A 42 -11.69 -31.82 13.29
C ALA A 42 -11.76 -32.72 14.50
N ASN A 43 -10.66 -33.41 14.83
CA ASN A 43 -10.59 -34.35 15.99
C ASN A 43 -10.14 -33.69 17.30
N ARG A 44 -9.94 -32.34 17.27
CA ARG A 44 -9.43 -31.58 18.43
C ARG A 44 -10.39 -30.49 18.88
N ASN A 45 -11.54 -30.41 18.25
CA ASN A 45 -12.54 -29.38 18.55
C ASN A 45 -13.40 -29.73 19.75
N VAL A 46 -13.77 -28.73 20.54
CA VAL A 46 -14.89 -28.80 21.47
C VAL A 46 -16.19 -28.80 20.66
N VAL A 47 -17.17 -29.59 21.03
CA VAL A 47 -18.43 -29.85 20.29
C VAL A 47 -19.20 -28.55 19.90
N SER A 48 -19.02 -27.46 20.65
CA SER A 48 -19.72 -26.19 20.43
C SER A 48 -18.93 -25.15 19.63
N VAL A 49 -17.69 -25.45 19.18
CA VAL A 49 -16.79 -24.50 18.53
C VAL A 49 -16.42 -24.99 17.14
N THR A 50 -16.65 -24.14 16.12
CA THR A 50 -16.28 -24.44 14.75
C THR A 50 -15.02 -23.64 14.35
N PRO A 51 -13.89 -24.31 14.01
CA PRO A 51 -12.70 -23.62 13.52
C PRO A 51 -12.89 -23.16 12.07
N GLU A 52 -12.39 -21.97 11.78
CA GLU A 52 -12.34 -21.38 10.45
C GLU A 52 -10.91 -20.96 10.14
N VAL A 53 -10.33 -21.46 9.02
CA VAL A 53 -8.98 -21.10 8.61
C VAL A 53 -9.08 -19.96 7.59
N THR A 54 -8.49 -18.81 7.94
CA THR A 54 -8.49 -17.59 7.12
C THR A 54 -7.08 -17.23 6.67
N ASP A 55 -6.98 -16.41 5.64
CA ASP A 55 -5.72 -15.77 5.28
C ASP A 55 -5.41 -14.62 6.23
N PRO A 56 -4.12 -14.29 6.45
CA PRO A 56 -3.73 -13.05 7.07
C PRO A 56 -4.24 -11.84 6.28
N ASP A 57 -4.52 -10.76 6.97
CA ASP A 57 -4.87 -9.49 6.37
C ASP A 57 -3.60 -8.63 6.21
N TYR A 58 -3.17 -8.38 4.97
CA TYR A 58 -1.93 -7.67 4.70
C TYR A 58 -2.13 -6.17 4.52
N LEU A 59 -1.34 -5.39 5.25
CA LEU A 59 -1.19 -3.95 5.14
C LEU A 59 0.20 -3.62 4.60
N TYR A 60 0.28 -2.84 3.55
CA TYR A 60 1.55 -2.39 2.98
C TYR A 60 1.90 -1.02 3.54
N VAL A 61 3.09 -0.93 4.12
CA VAL A 61 3.66 0.34 4.59
C VAL A 61 4.42 0.97 3.43
N THR A 62 3.99 2.14 3.02
CA THR A 62 4.64 2.93 1.97
C THR A 62 5.58 3.93 2.62
N VAL A 63 6.83 3.94 2.20
CA VAL A 63 7.89 4.82 2.70
C VAL A 63 8.32 5.76 1.58
N ASP A 64 8.11 7.04 1.78
CA ASP A 64 8.51 8.11 0.87
C ASP A 64 9.52 9.01 1.59
N THR A 65 10.76 9.02 1.14
CA THR A 65 11.86 9.72 1.82
C THR A 65 12.64 10.62 0.88
N THR A 66 12.88 11.83 1.34
CA THR A 66 13.81 12.79 0.70
C THR A 66 15.11 12.83 1.49
N ILE A 67 16.21 12.48 0.83
CA ILE A 67 17.54 12.37 1.41
C ILE A 67 18.39 13.53 0.92
N LYS A 68 18.93 14.31 1.87
CA LYS A 68 20.01 15.27 1.58
C LYS A 68 21.34 14.61 1.86
N TYR A 69 22.21 14.61 0.86
CA TYR A 69 23.54 14.02 0.95
C TYR A 69 24.60 14.95 0.35
N ASN A 70 25.83 14.84 0.82
CA ASN A 70 26.95 15.63 0.33
C ASN A 70 27.84 14.78 -0.58
N SER A 71 27.80 15.04 -1.89
CA SER A 71 28.58 14.30 -2.88
C SER A 71 30.09 14.45 -2.72
N THR A 72 30.59 15.47 -1.99
CA THR A 72 32.01 15.63 -1.72
C THR A 72 32.55 14.68 -0.62
N ASN A 73 31.64 14.10 0.18
CA ASN A 73 31.97 13.21 1.30
C ASN A 73 31.87 11.73 0.95
N THR A 74 31.57 11.39 -0.31
CA THR A 74 31.45 10.00 -0.77
C THR A 74 32.03 9.81 -2.15
N THR A 75 32.39 8.57 -2.47
CA THR A 75 32.78 8.14 -3.82
C THR A 75 31.61 7.48 -4.57
N LEU A 76 30.47 7.30 -3.90
CA LEU A 76 29.30 6.68 -4.46
C LEU A 76 28.49 7.69 -5.30
N THR A 77 27.83 7.19 -6.34
CA THR A 77 26.86 7.98 -7.10
C THR A 77 25.51 8.06 -6.36
N ALA A 78 24.69 9.08 -6.65
CA ALA A 78 23.34 9.21 -6.11
C ALA A 78 22.52 7.92 -6.29
N ALA A 79 22.57 7.33 -7.49
CA ALA A 79 21.87 6.08 -7.79
C ALA A 79 22.37 4.88 -6.97
N SER A 80 23.67 4.83 -6.64
CA SER A 80 24.22 3.79 -5.77
C SER A 80 23.73 3.95 -4.34
N ILE A 81 23.69 5.17 -3.82
CA ILE A 81 23.18 5.48 -2.47
C ILE A 81 21.67 5.18 -2.41
N GLU A 82 20.89 5.57 -3.42
CA GLU A 82 19.47 5.27 -3.55
C GLU A 82 19.20 3.75 -3.51
N SER A 83 20.01 2.96 -4.24
CA SER A 83 19.90 1.49 -4.22
C SER A 83 20.21 0.89 -2.84
N LEU A 84 21.23 1.41 -2.14
CA LEU A 84 21.54 0.99 -0.77
C LEU A 84 20.40 1.32 0.18
N LEU A 85 19.85 2.53 0.10
CA LEU A 85 18.73 2.98 0.92
C LEU A 85 17.48 2.14 0.66
N THR A 86 17.15 1.89 -0.62
CA THR A 86 16.03 1.01 -1.00
C THR A 86 16.17 -0.38 -0.38
N ASN A 87 17.38 -0.96 -0.46
CA ASN A 87 17.66 -2.23 0.18
C ASN A 87 17.55 -2.16 1.71
N THR A 88 18.06 -1.09 2.33
CA THR A 88 17.95 -0.89 3.79
C THR A 88 16.50 -0.85 4.26
N VAL A 89 15.64 -0.08 3.60
CA VAL A 89 14.21 0.00 3.91
C VAL A 89 13.51 -1.34 3.67
N TYR A 90 13.83 -2.00 2.55
CA TYR A 90 13.29 -3.33 2.25
C TYR A 90 13.68 -4.37 3.30
N GLN A 91 14.97 -4.42 3.70
CA GLN A 91 15.47 -5.33 4.73
C GLN A 91 14.84 -5.05 6.09
N TYR A 92 14.59 -3.78 6.44
CA TYR A 92 13.81 -3.45 7.64
C TYR A 92 12.43 -4.12 7.59
N GLY A 93 11.74 -4.05 6.44
CA GLY A 93 10.46 -4.74 6.24
C GLY A 93 10.54 -6.27 6.38
N GLN A 94 11.67 -6.87 6.01
CA GLN A 94 11.86 -8.32 6.09
C GLN A 94 12.23 -8.81 7.49
N THR A 95 13.00 -8.01 8.26
CA THR A 95 13.55 -8.41 9.56
C THR A 95 12.68 -7.99 10.74
N ASP A 96 12.12 -6.79 10.69
CA ASP A 96 11.39 -6.17 11.80
C ASP A 96 9.86 -6.27 11.65
N LEU A 97 9.39 -6.62 10.43
CA LEU A 97 7.97 -6.79 10.10
C LEU A 97 7.70 -8.17 9.49
N GLY A 98 6.45 -8.41 9.13
CA GLY A 98 6.07 -9.60 8.38
C GLY A 98 5.54 -10.74 9.25
N SER A 99 5.40 -10.56 10.55
CA SER A 99 4.72 -11.51 11.45
C SER A 99 3.48 -10.87 12.07
N PHE A 100 2.63 -11.69 12.68
CA PHE A 100 1.49 -11.17 13.43
C PHE A 100 1.98 -10.39 14.67
N ALA A 101 1.35 -9.25 14.91
CA ALA A 101 1.66 -8.32 16.00
C ALA A 101 2.97 -7.54 15.88
N ASP A 102 3.74 -7.70 14.80
CA ASP A 102 4.87 -6.83 14.54
C ASP A 102 4.39 -5.39 14.32
N GLN A 103 5.06 -4.45 14.97
CA GLN A 103 4.71 -3.03 14.91
C GLN A 103 5.76 -2.29 14.09
N PHE A 104 5.29 -1.43 13.20
CA PHE A 104 6.20 -0.51 12.53
C PHE A 104 6.55 0.64 13.48
N ARG A 105 7.85 0.85 13.66
CA ARG A 105 8.41 1.94 14.46
C ARG A 105 9.21 2.87 13.59
N TYR A 106 8.83 4.14 13.57
CA TYR A 106 9.43 5.16 12.73
C TYR A 106 10.92 5.42 13.06
N SER A 107 11.22 5.64 14.34
CA SER A 107 12.58 6.02 14.76
C SER A 107 13.67 4.97 14.43
N PRO A 108 13.45 3.65 14.61
CA PRO A 108 14.44 2.65 14.16
C PRO A 108 14.66 2.63 12.65
N LEU A 109 13.61 2.89 11.85
CA LEU A 109 13.76 2.98 10.40
C LEU A 109 14.62 4.18 10.01
N ILE A 110 14.32 5.38 10.55
CA ILE A 110 15.09 6.59 10.27
C ILE A 110 16.56 6.42 10.66
N LYS A 111 16.83 5.83 11.82
CA LYS A 111 18.19 5.52 12.24
C LYS A 111 18.91 4.64 11.22
N LYS A 112 18.27 3.58 10.73
CA LYS A 112 18.86 2.70 9.69
C LYS A 112 19.10 3.44 8.38
N ILE A 113 18.20 4.35 7.98
CA ILE A 113 18.35 5.20 6.79
C ILE A 113 19.55 6.11 6.94
N ASP A 114 19.64 6.86 8.04
CA ASP A 114 20.71 7.83 8.28
C ASP A 114 22.09 7.16 8.45
N GLU A 115 22.15 5.91 8.95
CA GLU A 115 23.36 5.11 9.11
C GLU A 115 23.77 4.35 7.83
N THR A 116 22.99 4.40 6.73
CA THR A 116 23.26 3.64 5.50
C THR A 116 24.52 4.13 4.79
N GLU A 117 24.77 5.43 4.77
CA GLU A 117 25.97 6.04 4.13
C GLU A 117 26.36 7.31 4.90
N SER A 118 27.65 7.48 5.14
CA SER A 118 28.19 8.59 5.93
C SER A 118 28.01 9.97 5.29
N ALA A 119 27.79 10.02 3.99
CA ALA A 119 27.51 11.25 3.26
C ALA A 119 26.07 11.77 3.44
N ILE A 120 25.18 11.00 4.05
CA ILE A 120 23.80 11.42 4.32
C ILE A 120 23.81 12.45 5.46
N GLU A 121 23.27 13.63 5.19
CA GLU A 121 23.20 14.73 6.16
C GLU A 121 21.85 14.79 6.88
N SER A 122 20.76 14.47 6.16
CA SER A 122 19.41 14.43 6.74
C SER A 122 18.46 13.62 5.88
N SER A 123 17.43 13.07 6.53
CA SER A 123 16.32 12.38 5.90
C SER A 123 14.98 13.01 6.31
N LEU A 124 14.08 13.20 5.35
CA LEU A 124 12.70 13.60 5.59
C LEU A 124 11.80 12.49 5.05
N THR A 125 11.23 11.71 5.95
CA THR A 125 10.48 10.50 5.60
C THR A 125 9.01 10.63 5.96
N THR A 126 8.14 10.30 5.02
CA THR A 126 6.70 10.19 5.21
C THR A 126 6.28 8.73 5.09
N VAL A 127 5.45 8.28 6.01
CA VAL A 127 4.94 6.91 6.05
C VAL A 127 3.44 6.91 5.83
N LYS A 128 2.98 6.03 4.94
CA LYS A 128 1.55 5.86 4.63
C LYS A 128 1.19 4.38 4.65
N LEU A 129 -0.09 4.06 4.72
CA LEU A 129 -0.58 2.68 4.58
C LEU A 129 -1.32 2.51 3.27
N ARG A 130 -1.01 1.42 2.57
CA ARG A 130 -1.63 1.04 1.31
C ARG A 130 -2.34 -0.30 1.44
N ARG A 131 -3.55 -0.36 0.89
CA ARG A 131 -4.30 -1.61 0.65
C ARG A 131 -4.62 -1.76 -0.82
N THR A 132 -4.60 -3.00 -1.27
CA THR A 132 -4.91 -3.36 -2.65
C THR A 132 -6.07 -4.34 -2.67
N PHE A 133 -7.02 -4.14 -3.58
CA PHE A 133 -8.13 -5.06 -3.81
C PHE A 133 -8.47 -5.11 -5.30
N THR A 134 -9.09 -6.22 -5.74
CA THR A 134 -9.57 -6.40 -7.10
C THR A 134 -11.03 -5.97 -7.19
N PRO A 135 -11.36 -4.85 -7.85
CA PRO A 135 -12.74 -4.42 -7.97
C PRO A 135 -13.50 -5.21 -9.03
N THR A 136 -14.81 -5.35 -8.84
CA THR A 136 -15.72 -5.86 -9.89
C THR A 136 -15.97 -4.72 -10.87
N LEU A 137 -15.55 -4.90 -12.12
CA LEU A 137 -15.74 -3.87 -13.15
C LEU A 137 -17.20 -3.78 -13.60
N ASN A 138 -17.65 -2.56 -13.89
CA ASN A 138 -18.99 -2.23 -14.38
C ASN A 138 -20.17 -2.60 -13.44
N VAL A 139 -19.88 -3.00 -12.20
CA VAL A 139 -20.86 -3.33 -11.18
C VAL A 139 -20.61 -2.48 -9.94
N ALA A 140 -21.65 -1.80 -9.43
CA ALA A 140 -21.56 -1.09 -8.17
C ALA A 140 -21.40 -2.10 -7.03
N THR A 141 -20.24 -2.10 -6.39
CA THR A 141 -19.89 -3.08 -5.35
C THR A 141 -19.37 -2.33 -4.11
N SER A 142 -19.67 -2.89 -2.95
CA SER A 142 -19.19 -2.34 -1.68
C SER A 142 -17.92 -3.04 -1.24
N TYR A 143 -16.95 -2.25 -0.74
CA TYR A 143 -15.68 -2.73 -0.18
C TYR A 143 -15.40 -2.00 1.12
N THR A 144 -14.92 -2.71 2.13
CA THR A 144 -14.47 -2.12 3.40
C THR A 144 -13.01 -2.40 3.61
N LEU A 145 -12.22 -1.34 3.69
CA LEU A 145 -10.78 -1.39 3.91
C LEU A 145 -10.46 -0.85 5.31
N LYS A 146 -9.94 -1.71 6.18
CA LYS A 146 -9.61 -1.37 7.56
C LYS A 146 -8.10 -1.11 7.69
N TYR A 147 -7.71 0.14 7.88
CA TYR A 147 -6.30 0.52 8.12
C TYR A 147 -5.94 0.47 9.60
N SER A 148 -6.95 0.50 10.48
CA SER A 148 -6.81 0.29 11.93
C SER A 148 -5.91 1.29 12.66
N ASN A 149 -5.56 2.35 11.98
CA ASN A 149 -4.80 3.49 12.49
C ASN A 149 -5.53 4.78 12.14
N LYS A 150 -5.47 5.74 13.04
CA LYS A 150 -6.14 7.04 12.87
C LYS A 150 -5.61 7.77 11.64
N ILE A 151 -6.52 8.29 10.83
CA ILE A 151 -6.23 9.16 9.69
C ILE A 151 -6.40 10.61 10.17
N PRO A 152 -5.46 11.54 9.89
CA PRO A 152 -5.61 12.93 10.28
C PRO A 152 -6.75 13.59 9.49
N THR A 153 -7.37 14.60 10.12
CA THR A 153 -8.32 15.47 9.44
C THR A 153 -7.68 16.83 9.22
N VAL A 154 -7.25 17.07 7.98
CA VAL A 154 -6.65 18.35 7.60
C VAL A 154 -7.60 19.04 6.62
N ASN A 155 -8.10 20.21 7.00
CA ASN A 155 -9.10 20.92 6.20
C ASN A 155 -8.58 21.25 4.80
N GLY A 156 -9.31 20.80 3.78
CA GLY A 156 -8.99 21.03 2.38
C GLY A 156 -7.84 20.18 1.81
N ILE A 157 -7.21 19.30 2.60
CA ILE A 157 -6.14 18.41 2.13
C ILE A 157 -6.61 16.96 2.23
N PRO A 158 -6.85 16.27 1.09
CA PRO A 158 -7.21 14.86 1.09
C PRO A 158 -6.12 14.00 1.74
N GLN A 159 -6.54 13.05 2.57
CA GLN A 159 -5.66 12.10 3.25
C GLN A 159 -5.67 10.72 2.59
N ILE A 160 -6.56 10.54 1.61
CA ILE A 160 -6.74 9.30 0.87
C ILE A 160 -6.46 9.56 -0.60
N THR A 161 -5.70 8.66 -1.19
CA THR A 161 -5.43 8.64 -2.64
C THR A 161 -5.56 7.20 -3.15
N SER A 162 -5.79 7.04 -4.46
CA SER A 162 -5.80 5.70 -5.07
C SER A 162 -4.95 5.66 -6.33
N THR A 163 -4.69 4.45 -6.82
CA THR A 163 -4.24 4.23 -8.20
C THR A 163 -5.34 4.63 -9.18
N GLN A 164 -4.95 4.85 -10.42
CA GLN A 164 -5.84 5.35 -11.46
C GLN A 164 -6.76 4.26 -12.03
N PHE A 165 -7.98 4.65 -12.33
CA PHE A 165 -9.00 3.82 -12.97
C PHE A 165 -9.89 4.66 -13.89
N SER A 166 -10.73 3.99 -14.68
CA SER A 166 -11.77 4.66 -15.48
C SER A 166 -13.12 4.58 -14.76
N HIS A 167 -13.89 5.66 -14.82
CA HIS A 167 -15.20 5.78 -14.20
C HIS A 167 -16.19 6.52 -15.12
N VAL A 168 -17.47 6.19 -15.04
CA VAL A 168 -18.52 6.94 -15.73
C VAL A 168 -19.06 8.02 -14.81
N ASP A 169 -19.05 9.27 -15.25
CA ASP A 169 -19.58 10.40 -14.48
C ASP A 169 -21.13 10.38 -14.39
N ASP A 170 -21.68 11.27 -13.59
CA ASP A 170 -23.13 11.37 -13.37
C ASP A 170 -23.91 11.70 -14.64
N ASN A 171 -23.23 12.18 -15.70
CA ASN A 171 -23.81 12.47 -17.02
C ASN A 171 -23.69 11.30 -18.00
N GLY A 172 -23.19 10.14 -17.57
CA GLY A 172 -22.99 8.96 -18.41
C GLY A 172 -21.73 9.02 -19.29
N THR A 173 -20.82 9.99 -19.09
CA THR A 173 -19.59 10.10 -19.86
C THR A 173 -18.47 9.31 -19.20
N LEU A 174 -17.77 8.49 -20.01
CA LEU A 174 -16.57 7.77 -19.55
C LEU A 174 -15.43 8.76 -19.30
N ARG A 175 -14.85 8.69 -18.11
CA ARG A 175 -13.68 9.44 -17.68
C ARG A 175 -12.54 8.46 -17.37
N THR A 176 -11.36 8.77 -17.88
CA THR A 176 -10.12 8.02 -17.65
C THR A 176 -9.23 8.77 -16.65
N ASN A 177 -8.25 8.06 -16.09
CA ASN A 177 -7.30 8.60 -15.11
C ASN A 177 -8.01 9.22 -13.89
N CYS A 178 -9.08 8.56 -13.43
CA CYS A 178 -9.78 8.93 -12.23
C CYS A 178 -9.07 8.33 -11.01
N GLU A 179 -9.11 9.05 -9.90
CA GLU A 179 -8.57 8.64 -8.60
C GLU A 179 -9.61 8.88 -7.50
N LEU A 180 -9.42 8.24 -6.36
CA LEU A 180 -10.21 8.50 -5.15
C LEU A 180 -9.55 9.57 -4.30
N GLN A 181 -10.35 10.40 -3.67
CA GLN A 181 -9.95 11.29 -2.59
C GLN A 181 -11.04 11.33 -1.53
N ASP A 182 -10.67 11.76 -0.32
CA ASP A 182 -11.62 12.08 0.74
C ASP A 182 -11.90 13.59 0.80
N ALA A 183 -13.13 13.93 1.16
CA ALA A 183 -13.54 15.28 1.46
C ALA A 183 -14.52 15.24 2.64
N ASN A 184 -14.07 15.66 3.84
CA ASN A 184 -14.90 15.72 5.05
C ASN A 184 -15.63 14.41 5.39
N GLY A 185 -14.94 13.27 5.26
CA GLY A 185 -15.50 11.95 5.57
C GLY A 185 -16.27 11.29 4.42
N VAL A 186 -16.38 11.93 3.27
CA VAL A 186 -16.98 11.36 2.06
C VAL A 186 -15.90 11.04 1.05
N LEU A 187 -16.01 9.88 0.38
CA LEU A 187 -15.13 9.53 -0.73
C LEU A 187 -15.69 10.06 -2.05
N GLN A 188 -14.83 10.70 -2.81
CA GLN A 188 -15.13 11.26 -4.12
C GLN A 188 -14.22 10.64 -5.17
N VAL A 189 -14.72 10.50 -6.40
CA VAL A 189 -13.91 10.24 -7.58
C VAL A 189 -13.59 11.57 -8.24
N PHE A 190 -12.33 11.82 -8.50
CA PHE A 190 -11.86 13.00 -9.23
C PHE A 190 -10.91 12.62 -10.35
N ARG A 191 -10.66 13.54 -11.25
CA ARG A 191 -9.57 13.47 -12.22
C ARG A 191 -8.83 14.80 -12.27
N THR A 192 -7.56 14.77 -12.57
CA THR A 192 -6.76 15.97 -12.82
C THR A 192 -6.86 16.37 -14.30
N SER A 193 -7.05 17.66 -14.57
CA SER A 193 -7.05 18.23 -15.92
C SER A 193 -6.25 19.52 -15.90
N GLY A 194 -5.01 19.48 -16.38
CA GLY A 194 -4.04 20.57 -16.13
C GLY A 194 -3.75 20.67 -14.62
N SER A 195 -3.97 21.85 -14.07
CA SER A 195 -3.81 22.10 -12.62
C SER A 195 -5.10 21.86 -11.81
N ASP A 196 -6.23 21.63 -12.47
CA ASP A 196 -7.53 21.57 -11.80
C ASP A 196 -7.93 20.14 -11.43
N ARG A 197 -8.52 20.01 -10.25
CA ARG A 197 -9.19 18.78 -9.82
C ARG A 197 -10.68 18.85 -10.15
N ILE A 198 -11.13 17.97 -11.04
CA ILE A 198 -12.52 17.90 -11.49
C ILE A 198 -13.17 16.70 -10.81
N ILE A 199 -14.22 16.92 -10.03
CA ILE A 199 -15.00 15.85 -9.40
C ILE A 199 -15.83 15.13 -10.46
N VAL A 200 -15.70 13.81 -10.51
CA VAL A 200 -16.38 12.91 -11.44
C VAL A 200 -17.60 12.27 -10.76
N ALA A 201 -17.47 11.90 -9.48
CA ALA A 201 -18.55 11.41 -8.66
C ALA A 201 -18.38 11.87 -7.21
N ASN A 202 -19.45 12.40 -6.59
CA ASN A 202 -19.36 13.07 -5.30
C ASN A 202 -19.48 12.17 -4.08
N ASN A 203 -20.03 10.97 -4.21
CA ASN A 203 -20.27 10.08 -3.07
C ASN A 203 -20.20 8.63 -3.50
N VAL A 204 -19.02 8.07 -3.42
CA VAL A 204 -18.77 6.64 -3.70
C VAL A 204 -18.48 5.86 -2.41
N GLY A 205 -18.45 6.53 -1.27
CA GLY A 205 -18.19 5.90 0.01
C GLY A 205 -17.95 6.89 1.15
N THR A 206 -17.51 6.37 2.30
CA THR A 206 -17.28 7.13 3.51
C THR A 206 -15.95 6.77 4.16
N VAL A 207 -15.42 7.70 4.96
CA VAL A 207 -14.20 7.53 5.75
C VAL A 207 -14.49 7.78 7.21
N THR A 208 -14.13 6.83 8.06
CA THR A 208 -14.12 7.00 9.51
C THR A 208 -12.68 7.26 9.96
N TYR A 209 -12.29 8.51 10.06
CA TYR A 209 -10.92 8.95 10.35
C TYR A 209 -10.37 8.37 11.67
N ALA A 210 -11.21 8.33 12.72
CA ALA A 210 -10.79 7.88 14.05
C ALA A 210 -10.36 6.40 14.08
N SER A 211 -11.01 5.53 13.28
CA SER A 211 -10.73 4.10 13.22
C SER A 211 -9.91 3.69 11.99
N GLY A 212 -9.66 4.62 11.06
CA GLY A 212 -9.00 4.30 9.80
C GLY A 212 -9.81 3.36 8.89
N ASN A 213 -11.14 3.45 8.94
CA ASN A 213 -12.00 2.65 8.08
C ASN A 213 -12.40 3.44 6.83
N VAL A 214 -12.17 2.83 5.67
CA VAL A 214 -12.55 3.36 4.35
C VAL A 214 -13.59 2.42 3.75
N ALA A 215 -14.82 2.88 3.62
CA ALA A 215 -15.94 2.09 3.10
C ALA A 215 -16.39 2.64 1.75
N LEU A 216 -16.14 1.90 0.69
CA LEU A 216 -16.69 2.13 -0.63
C LEU A 216 -18.10 1.49 -0.67
N THR A 217 -19.13 2.23 -1.03
CA THR A 217 -20.52 1.74 -1.03
C THR A 217 -21.09 1.55 -2.43
N THR A 218 -20.68 2.39 -3.38
CA THR A 218 -21.18 2.39 -4.76
C THR A 218 -20.06 2.46 -5.78
N PHE A 219 -18.91 1.87 -5.46
CA PHE A 219 -17.74 1.92 -6.33
C PHE A 219 -17.95 1.07 -7.58
N LYS A 220 -17.90 1.72 -8.76
CA LYS A 220 -18.15 1.10 -10.06
C LYS A 220 -17.10 1.51 -11.10
N PRO A 221 -15.86 1.06 -10.98
CA PRO A 221 -14.87 1.31 -12.02
C PRO A 221 -15.20 0.54 -13.30
N THR A 222 -14.88 1.12 -14.44
CA THR A 222 -15.10 0.49 -15.76
C THR A 222 -13.86 -0.20 -16.30
N ALA A 223 -12.68 0.30 -15.96
CA ALA A 223 -11.38 -0.29 -16.29
C ALA A 223 -10.32 0.15 -15.29
N ILE A 224 -9.28 -0.64 -15.15
CA ILE A 224 -8.06 -0.29 -14.41
C ILE A 224 -7.00 0.12 -15.42
N THR A 225 -6.31 1.24 -15.18
CA THR A 225 -5.46 1.89 -16.20
C THR A 225 -3.97 1.59 -16.04
N ASP A 226 -3.54 0.96 -14.96
CA ASP A 226 -2.13 0.68 -14.64
C ASP A 226 -1.63 -0.70 -15.12
N GLY A 227 -2.41 -1.39 -15.95
CA GLY A 227 -2.08 -2.74 -16.45
C GLY A 227 -2.24 -3.85 -15.41
N THR A 228 -2.65 -3.52 -14.18
CA THR A 228 -3.02 -4.50 -13.15
C THR A 228 -4.52 -4.78 -13.20
N SER A 229 -4.99 -5.71 -12.38
CA SER A 229 -6.43 -5.91 -12.17
C SER A 229 -6.91 -5.28 -10.84
N ASN A 230 -6.06 -4.48 -10.20
CA ASN A 230 -6.25 -4.07 -8.82
C ASN A 230 -6.34 -2.54 -8.69
N VAL A 231 -7.06 -2.10 -7.68
CA VAL A 231 -7.01 -0.72 -7.18
C VAL A 231 -6.30 -0.72 -5.84
N SER A 232 -5.32 0.15 -5.70
CA SER A 232 -4.65 0.40 -4.43
C SER A 232 -5.16 1.71 -3.84
N ILE A 233 -5.49 1.70 -2.56
CA ILE A 233 -5.86 2.90 -1.81
C ILE A 233 -4.80 3.13 -0.74
N THR A 234 -4.23 4.33 -0.74
CA THR A 234 -3.20 4.78 0.19
C THR A 234 -3.77 5.84 1.12
N VAL A 235 -3.50 5.71 2.41
CA VAL A 235 -3.93 6.65 3.44
C VAL A 235 -2.74 7.25 4.18
N THR A 236 -2.81 8.55 4.45
CA THR A 236 -1.88 9.23 5.36
C THR A 236 -2.32 8.96 6.79
N LEU A 237 -1.37 8.78 7.71
CA LEU A 237 -1.64 8.47 9.11
C LEU A 237 -1.42 9.68 10.01
N ASP A 238 -2.14 9.72 11.14
CA ASP A 238 -1.96 10.72 12.20
C ASP A 238 -0.67 10.48 13.01
N SER A 239 -0.16 9.24 13.02
CA SER A 239 1.08 8.84 13.65
C SER A 239 1.96 8.09 12.66
N ASN A 240 3.27 8.32 12.72
CA ASN A 240 4.24 7.58 11.93
C ASN A 240 4.51 6.17 12.49
N ASP A 241 4.16 5.88 13.74
CA ASP A 241 4.19 4.53 14.31
C ASP A 241 2.89 3.80 13.97
N ILE A 242 2.98 2.56 13.51
CA ILE A 242 1.83 1.77 13.05
C ILE A 242 1.69 0.52 13.92
N THR A 243 0.51 0.33 14.48
CA THR A 243 0.14 -0.87 15.23
C THR A 243 -0.94 -1.61 14.46
N PRO A 244 -0.66 -2.83 13.96
CA PRO A 244 -1.66 -3.62 13.24
C PRO A 244 -2.68 -4.24 14.20
N LEU A 245 -3.86 -4.59 13.69
CA LEU A 245 -4.76 -5.50 14.38
C LEU A 245 -4.15 -6.91 14.43
N ARG A 246 -4.68 -7.75 15.34
CA ARG A 246 -4.17 -9.10 15.59
C ARG A 246 -4.10 -9.99 14.33
N GLU A 247 -5.05 -9.84 13.39
CA GLU A 247 -5.12 -10.59 12.14
C GLU A 247 -4.29 -9.97 11.02
N GLN A 248 -3.75 -8.76 11.23
CA GLN A 248 -3.01 -8.00 10.24
C GLN A 248 -1.51 -8.28 10.31
N ILE A 249 -0.88 -8.25 9.15
CA ILE A 249 0.57 -8.33 8.99
C ILE A 249 1.03 -7.11 8.18
N LEU A 250 2.01 -6.38 8.70
CA LEU A 250 2.64 -5.27 8.00
C LEU A 250 3.71 -5.78 7.06
N LEU A 251 3.74 -5.25 5.83
CA LEU A 251 4.75 -5.54 4.82
C LEU A 251 5.30 -4.25 4.21
N ILE A 252 6.54 -4.30 3.75
CA ILE A 252 7.14 -3.30 2.85
C ILE A 252 7.56 -4.04 1.59
N SER A 253 7.05 -3.63 0.44
CA SER A 253 7.51 -4.14 -0.86
C SER A 253 8.39 -3.10 -1.56
N ASN A 254 9.21 -3.51 -2.53
CA ASN A 254 10.04 -2.57 -3.28
C ASN A 254 9.22 -1.47 -3.98
N ASN A 255 7.99 -1.77 -4.40
CA ASN A 255 7.09 -0.80 -5.02
C ASN A 255 6.50 0.22 -4.04
N ASP A 256 6.68 0.01 -2.74
CA ASP A 256 6.20 0.88 -1.67
C ASP A 256 7.31 1.80 -1.13
N ILE A 257 8.50 1.80 -1.77
CA ILE A 257 9.64 2.62 -1.39
C ILE A 257 9.90 3.65 -2.47
N SER A 258 9.86 4.93 -2.10
CA SER A 258 10.18 6.07 -2.96
C SER A 258 11.28 6.88 -2.30
N ILE A 259 12.39 7.11 -3.03
CA ILE A 259 13.53 7.85 -2.52
C ILE A 259 13.85 8.99 -3.48
N THR A 260 13.90 10.20 -2.94
CA THR A 260 14.34 11.39 -3.67
C THR A 260 15.70 11.84 -3.11
N MET A 261 16.69 11.96 -3.97
CA MET A 261 18.05 12.36 -3.59
C MET A 261 18.28 13.85 -3.89
N ILE A 262 18.80 14.61 -2.92
CA ILE A 262 19.18 16.01 -3.06
C ILE A 262 20.64 16.13 -2.70
N ASP A 263 21.48 16.57 -3.65
CA ASP A 263 22.91 16.82 -3.43
C ASP A 263 23.11 18.22 -2.84
N THR A 264 23.83 18.29 -1.73
CA THR A 264 24.22 19.53 -1.03
C THR A 264 25.66 19.90 -1.25
N GLY A 265 26.49 19.00 -1.85
CA GLY A 265 27.92 19.20 -2.08
C GLY A 265 28.28 20.08 -3.29
N GLY A 266 27.32 20.41 -4.14
CA GLY A 266 27.49 21.30 -5.28
C GLY A 266 27.50 22.78 -4.89
N THR A 267 28.35 23.59 -5.50
CA THR A 267 28.42 25.03 -5.25
C THR A 267 27.11 25.72 -5.66
N GLY A 268 26.17 25.85 -4.72
CA GLY A 268 25.11 26.86 -4.76
C GLY A 268 23.82 26.53 -5.46
N GLN A 269 23.54 25.30 -5.85
CA GLN A 269 22.20 24.94 -6.40
C GLN A 269 21.76 23.54 -5.96
N GLU A 270 20.67 23.46 -5.22
CA GLU A 270 20.01 22.18 -4.92
C GLU A 270 19.48 21.55 -6.22
N THR A 271 20.08 20.45 -6.67
CA THR A 271 19.62 19.72 -7.84
C THR A 271 18.87 18.45 -7.38
N ALA A 272 17.56 18.46 -7.46
CA ALA A 272 16.74 17.29 -7.21
C ALA A 272 16.85 16.30 -8.38
N VAL A 273 17.30 15.07 -8.10
CA VAL A 273 17.24 13.96 -9.05
C VAL A 273 16.08 13.06 -8.64
N THR A 274 14.97 13.20 -9.35
CA THR A 274 13.77 12.36 -9.12
C THR A 274 13.83 11.20 -10.10
N ASN A 275 14.16 10.00 -9.62
CA ASN A 275 13.99 8.77 -10.39
C ASN A 275 12.60 8.19 -10.10
N THR A 276 11.66 8.46 -11.01
CA THR A 276 10.41 7.73 -11.04
C THR A 276 10.68 6.43 -11.79
N THR A 277 10.72 5.30 -11.10
CA THR A 277 10.84 3.98 -11.73
C THR A 277 9.55 3.70 -12.51
N SER A 278 9.47 4.20 -13.74
CA SER A 278 8.49 3.75 -14.73
C SER A 278 8.93 2.39 -15.22
N SER A 279 8.13 1.37 -15.02
CA SER A 279 8.30 0.06 -15.64
C SER A 279 8.20 0.21 -17.16
N THR A 280 9.35 0.39 -17.83
CA THR A 280 9.43 0.33 -19.28
C THR A 280 9.44 -1.13 -19.70
N THR A 281 8.34 -1.59 -20.28
CA THR A 281 8.27 -2.84 -21.05
C THR A 281 9.23 -2.68 -22.22
N ALA A 282 10.31 -3.45 -22.23
CA ALA A 282 11.24 -3.51 -23.35
C ALA A 282 10.53 -4.11 -24.55
N THR A 283 10.24 -3.28 -25.56
CA THR A 283 9.82 -3.73 -26.87
C THR A 283 11.08 -4.13 -27.63
N GLU A 284 11.30 -5.43 -27.85
CA GLU A 284 12.33 -5.91 -28.76
C GLU A 284 11.98 -5.47 -30.19
N THR A 285 12.77 -4.55 -30.72
CA THR A 285 12.76 -4.21 -32.15
C THR A 285 13.72 -5.17 -32.88
N THR A 286 13.17 -6.17 -33.52
CA THR A 286 13.88 -6.97 -34.51
C THR A 286 14.19 -6.13 -35.74
N SER A 287 15.45 -5.74 -35.90
CA SER A 287 15.94 -5.13 -37.15
C SER A 287 16.23 -6.24 -38.17
N THR A 288 15.37 -6.38 -39.18
CA THR A 288 15.67 -7.12 -40.39
C THR A 288 16.50 -6.26 -41.31
N SER A 289 17.78 -6.58 -41.44
CA SER A 289 18.63 -6.06 -42.50
C SER A 289 18.32 -6.79 -43.81
N SER A 290 17.70 -6.10 -44.76
CA SER A 290 17.64 -6.55 -46.16
C SER A 290 18.88 -6.02 -46.91
N SER A 291 19.78 -6.89 -47.26
CA SER A 291 20.80 -6.65 -48.26
C SER A 291 20.19 -6.88 -49.63
N SER A 292 20.16 -5.84 -50.47
CA SER A 292 19.89 -5.94 -51.89
C SER A 292 21.20 -6.02 -52.68
N TYR A 293 21.29 -7.03 -53.51
CA TYR A 293 22.07 -6.99 -54.73
C TYR A 293 21.20 -6.43 -55.84
#